data_3ba253fc3b33b42bd02206f5b566c20e
#
_entry.id   3ba253fc3b33b42bd02206f5b566c20e
#
_cell.length_a   1.000
_cell.length_b   1.000
_cell.length_c   1.000
_cell.angle_alpha   90.00
_cell.angle_beta   90.00
_cell.angle_gamma   90.00
#
_symmetry.space_group_name_H-M   'P 1'
#
loop_
_entity.id
_entity.type
_entity.pdbx_description
1 polymer ?
#
loop_
_entity_poly.entity_id
_entity_poly.type
_entity_poly.pdbx_seq_one_letter_code
_entity_poly.pdbx_strand_id
1 'polypeptide(L)'
;MELLFSNLAHGFGVALSLDNLLFALLGALIGTAIGVLPGIGPVATISLLLPITFGQPATTAIIMLAGIYYGAQYGGSTTAILLNLPGEVSSVVTTLEGYKMARNGRAGAALTIAACGSFFAGTVATLVVAASGPLLTQVALSFGPADYFSLMLLGLIISAVLAQGSILKSIAMVVLGVALGLVGTDVQTGQQRFTFGVPELSDGLGFVSIAMGIFGIGEIILNLERPEARSVLSGKVGSLWLTREEFRRSIPSVLRGTLVGSVLGILPGGGASLSAFGSYMMERKISKYRHEFGSGAIEGVAGPEAANNAAAQTSFIPLLTLGIPANAVMALMVGALIIQGIQPGPRMVEAQPDLFWGLICSMWVGNLMLLVINLPMIGMWVKLLQVPYKFLYPAILVFCAIGVYSLNNSVFDVYQTLFFGILGYIFSKLRMEAAPLLIGFVLGPMMEEHLRRAMLLSRGDVAVFIERPISATLLAVAAVTLGAMLLPGLRAGKDKALAE
;
A
#
# COMPACT_ATOMS: atom_id res chain seq x y z
N MET A 1 -18.26 -4.72 24.29
CA MET A 1 -19.03 -4.00 23.25
C MET A 1 -19.14 -2.51 23.57
N GLU A 2 -19.50 -2.12 24.78
CA GLU A 2 -19.58 -0.69 25.17
C GLU A 2 -18.30 0.09 24.93
N LEU A 3 -17.14 -0.50 25.27
CA LEU A 3 -15.84 0.13 25.04
C LEU A 3 -15.56 0.37 23.53
N LEU A 4 -15.95 -0.56 22.65
CA LEU A 4 -15.79 -0.40 21.21
C LEU A 4 -16.66 0.75 20.68
N PHE A 5 -17.91 0.82 21.12
CA PHE A 5 -18.82 1.92 20.73
C PHE A 5 -18.33 3.27 21.24
N SER A 6 -17.83 3.34 22.50
CA SER A 6 -17.23 4.56 23.05
C SER A 6 -16.02 5.01 22.23
N ASN A 7 -15.14 4.09 21.90
CA ASN A 7 -13.94 4.37 21.11
C ASN A 7 -14.29 4.80 19.66
N LEU A 8 -15.29 4.18 19.05
CA LEU A 8 -15.78 4.61 17.73
C LEU A 8 -16.42 5.99 17.78
N ALA A 9 -17.23 6.28 18.82
CA ALA A 9 -17.81 7.61 19.01
C ALA A 9 -16.72 8.68 19.16
N HIS A 10 -15.68 8.40 19.95
CA HIS A 10 -14.49 9.25 20.06
C HIS A 10 -13.80 9.43 18.72
N GLY A 11 -13.50 8.33 18.00
CA GLY A 11 -12.86 8.34 16.70
C GLY A 11 -13.65 9.13 15.65
N PHE A 12 -14.99 9.01 15.63
CA PHE A 12 -15.81 9.84 14.76
C PHE A 12 -15.76 11.32 15.17
N GLY A 13 -15.69 11.65 16.45
CA GLY A 13 -15.46 13.03 16.91
C GLY A 13 -14.18 13.62 16.35
N VAL A 14 -13.10 12.84 16.32
CA VAL A 14 -11.81 13.24 15.72
C VAL A 14 -11.92 13.31 14.19
N ALA A 15 -12.41 12.27 13.53
CA ALA A 15 -12.47 12.18 12.07
C ALA A 15 -13.38 13.25 11.44
N LEU A 16 -14.45 13.67 12.13
CA LEU A 16 -15.40 14.67 11.67
C LEU A 16 -15.01 16.11 12.04
N SER A 17 -13.87 16.33 12.71
CA SER A 17 -13.36 17.69 12.89
C SER A 17 -13.10 18.33 11.52
N LEU A 18 -13.25 19.66 11.43
CA LEU A 18 -13.18 20.38 10.16
C LEU A 18 -11.85 20.12 9.44
N ASP A 19 -10.74 20.19 10.16
CA ASP A 19 -9.40 19.99 9.61
C ASP A 19 -9.26 18.57 9.04
N ASN A 20 -9.64 17.54 9.82
CA ASN A 20 -9.55 16.16 9.38
C ASN A 20 -10.47 15.86 8.20
N LEU A 21 -11.68 16.44 8.16
CA LEU A 21 -12.57 16.33 7.00
C LEU A 21 -11.98 16.97 5.76
N LEU A 22 -11.39 18.17 5.87
CA LEU A 22 -10.78 18.87 4.75
C LEU A 22 -9.57 18.08 4.21
N PHE A 23 -8.71 17.59 5.09
CA PHE A 23 -7.54 16.81 4.68
C PHE A 23 -7.92 15.41 4.17
N ALA A 24 -8.96 14.77 4.71
CA ALA A 24 -9.51 13.54 4.14
C ALA A 24 -10.04 13.75 2.72
N LEU A 25 -10.80 14.84 2.51
CA LEU A 25 -11.32 15.20 1.20
C LEU A 25 -10.20 15.54 0.22
N LEU A 26 -9.20 16.32 0.66
CA LEU A 26 -8.04 16.67 -0.16
C LEU A 26 -7.26 15.40 -0.55
N GLY A 27 -7.01 14.51 0.41
CA GLY A 27 -6.38 13.22 0.16
C GLY A 27 -7.14 12.36 -0.85
N ALA A 28 -8.46 12.24 -0.67
CA ALA A 28 -9.33 11.49 -1.57
C ALA A 28 -9.35 12.08 -3.00
N LEU A 29 -9.41 13.40 -3.14
CA LEU A 29 -9.38 14.10 -4.44
C LEU A 29 -8.03 13.93 -5.14
N ILE A 30 -6.93 14.19 -4.45
CA ILE A 30 -5.58 14.03 -5.00
C ILE A 30 -5.33 12.57 -5.35
N GLY A 31 -5.66 11.64 -4.44
CA GLY A 31 -5.51 10.21 -4.68
C GLY A 31 -6.29 9.77 -5.93
N THR A 32 -7.56 10.16 -6.05
CA THR A 32 -8.37 9.84 -7.24
C THR A 32 -7.77 10.47 -8.51
N ALA A 33 -7.37 11.74 -8.46
CA ALA A 33 -6.76 12.42 -9.59
C ALA A 33 -5.50 11.70 -10.11
N ILE A 34 -4.63 11.30 -9.19
CA ILE A 34 -3.38 10.59 -9.52
C ILE A 34 -3.65 9.15 -9.94
N GLY A 35 -4.58 8.46 -9.29
CA GLY A 35 -4.99 7.10 -9.70
C GLY A 35 -5.58 7.08 -11.11
N VAL A 36 -6.28 8.13 -11.51
CA VAL A 36 -6.75 8.33 -12.89
C VAL A 36 -5.60 8.57 -13.87
N LEU A 37 -4.47 9.12 -13.43
CA LEU A 37 -3.31 9.35 -14.29
C LEU A 37 -2.44 8.09 -14.33
N PRO A 38 -2.41 7.32 -15.45
CA PRO A 38 -1.65 6.09 -15.52
C PRO A 38 -0.15 6.35 -15.34
N GLY A 39 0.52 5.48 -14.58
CA GLY A 39 1.95 5.53 -14.35
C GLY A 39 2.38 6.31 -13.10
N ILE A 40 1.44 6.87 -12.29
CA ILE A 40 1.75 7.50 -11.00
C ILE A 40 0.89 6.81 -9.96
N GLY A 41 1.36 5.70 -9.41
CA GLY A 41 0.60 4.95 -8.41
C GLY A 41 0.54 5.63 -7.02
N PRO A 42 -0.18 5.02 -6.05
CA PRO A 42 -0.32 5.57 -4.70
C PRO A 42 1.01 5.70 -3.96
N VAL A 43 1.96 4.81 -4.20
CA VAL A 43 3.30 4.85 -3.59
C VAL A 43 4.04 6.12 -4.00
N ALA A 44 4.10 6.41 -5.31
CA ALA A 44 4.73 7.63 -5.81
C ALA A 44 4.02 8.88 -5.25
N THR A 45 2.70 8.89 -5.27
CA THR A 45 1.90 10.03 -4.80
C THR A 45 2.12 10.33 -3.32
N ILE A 46 2.05 9.30 -2.48
CA ILE A 46 2.28 9.46 -1.04
C ILE A 46 3.71 9.91 -0.80
N SER A 47 4.70 9.31 -1.47
CA SER A 47 6.10 9.72 -1.36
C SER A 47 6.28 11.20 -1.69
N LEU A 48 5.65 11.69 -2.77
CA LEU A 48 5.73 13.07 -3.22
C LEU A 48 5.06 14.07 -2.27
N LEU A 49 3.98 13.65 -1.60
CA LEU A 49 3.20 14.50 -0.72
C LEU A 49 3.58 14.37 0.75
N LEU A 50 4.45 13.41 1.09
CA LEU A 50 4.91 13.18 2.44
C LEU A 50 5.48 14.45 3.12
N PRO A 51 6.31 15.27 2.44
CA PRO A 51 6.81 16.51 3.04
C PRO A 51 5.71 17.53 3.40
N ILE A 52 4.62 17.56 2.65
CA ILE A 52 3.50 18.49 2.91
C ILE A 52 2.80 18.15 4.23
N THR A 53 2.84 16.89 4.64
CA THR A 53 2.23 16.44 5.89
C THR A 53 3.04 16.79 7.13
N PHE A 54 4.31 17.16 7.00
CA PHE A 54 5.21 17.43 8.13
C PHE A 54 4.74 18.58 9.02
N GLY A 55 4.12 19.60 8.44
CA GLY A 55 3.59 20.76 9.20
C GLY A 55 2.19 20.55 9.80
N GLN A 56 1.60 19.34 9.67
CA GLN A 56 0.26 19.05 10.15
C GLN A 56 0.29 18.18 11.41
N PRO A 57 -0.78 18.23 12.24
CA PRO A 57 -0.93 17.25 13.32
C PRO A 57 -0.86 15.81 12.76
N ALA A 58 -0.25 14.90 13.50
CA ALA A 58 0.00 13.53 13.03
C ALA A 58 -1.29 12.83 12.55
N THR A 59 -2.39 12.97 13.28
CA THR A 59 -3.69 12.38 12.92
C THR A 59 -4.17 12.91 11.57
N THR A 60 -4.12 14.22 11.37
CA THR A 60 -4.53 14.88 10.13
C THR A 60 -3.65 14.46 8.94
N ALA A 61 -2.34 14.38 9.16
CA ALA A 61 -1.36 13.93 8.17
C ALA A 61 -1.67 12.50 7.70
N ILE A 62 -1.84 11.57 8.63
CA ILE A 62 -2.10 10.16 8.31
C ILE A 62 -3.48 9.97 7.67
N ILE A 63 -4.51 10.70 8.10
CA ILE A 63 -5.84 10.72 7.46
C ILE A 63 -5.73 11.16 6.00
N MET A 64 -4.98 12.21 5.70
CA MET A 64 -4.75 12.67 4.33
C MET A 64 -4.05 11.61 3.48
N LEU A 65 -2.96 11.02 3.98
CA LEU A 65 -2.21 9.99 3.26
C LEU A 65 -3.05 8.73 3.02
N ALA A 66 -3.87 8.33 4.00
CA ALA A 66 -4.83 7.24 3.84
C ALA A 66 -5.87 7.57 2.76
N GLY A 67 -6.40 8.79 2.75
CA GLY A 67 -7.29 9.28 1.69
C GLY A 67 -6.66 9.21 0.30
N ILE A 68 -5.37 9.53 0.17
CA ILE A 68 -4.61 9.39 -1.08
C ILE A 68 -4.56 7.92 -1.50
N TYR A 69 -4.28 7.02 -0.57
CA TYR A 69 -4.21 5.59 -0.86
C TYR A 69 -5.53 5.04 -1.41
N TYR A 70 -6.62 5.30 -0.70
CA TYR A 70 -7.95 4.84 -1.15
C TYR A 70 -8.38 5.52 -2.44
N GLY A 71 -8.12 6.82 -2.57
CA GLY A 71 -8.42 7.59 -3.78
C GLY A 71 -7.72 7.03 -5.02
N ALA A 72 -6.45 6.66 -4.87
CA ALA A 72 -5.69 6.07 -5.97
C ALA A 72 -6.25 4.70 -6.42
N GLN A 73 -6.78 3.89 -5.49
CA GLN A 73 -7.46 2.63 -5.82
C GLN A 73 -8.67 2.88 -6.72
N TYR A 74 -9.57 3.79 -6.32
CA TYR A 74 -10.75 4.14 -7.11
C TYR A 74 -10.41 4.77 -8.46
N GLY A 75 -9.44 5.72 -8.48
CA GLY A 75 -8.99 6.36 -9.71
C GLY A 75 -8.33 5.38 -10.68
N GLY A 76 -7.55 4.44 -10.15
CA GLY A 76 -6.89 3.39 -10.93
C GLY A 76 -7.87 2.48 -11.66
N SER A 77 -8.98 2.13 -11.02
CA SER A 77 -10.07 1.35 -11.63
C SER A 77 -10.74 2.09 -12.77
N THR A 78 -10.92 3.41 -12.64
CA THR A 78 -11.47 4.25 -13.71
C THR A 78 -10.60 4.19 -14.96
N THR A 79 -9.30 4.31 -14.81
CA THR A 79 -8.34 4.26 -15.92
C THR A 79 -8.25 2.86 -16.53
N ALA A 80 -8.25 1.82 -15.70
CA ALA A 80 -8.27 0.43 -16.13
C ALA A 80 -9.50 0.12 -17.02
N ILE A 81 -10.68 0.60 -16.63
CA ILE A 81 -11.94 0.38 -17.35
C ILE A 81 -11.98 1.20 -18.65
N LEU A 82 -11.55 2.46 -18.65
CA LEU A 82 -11.74 3.36 -19.78
C LEU A 82 -10.59 3.35 -20.79
N LEU A 83 -9.36 3.07 -20.37
CA LEU A 83 -8.18 3.13 -21.23
C LEU A 83 -7.48 1.79 -21.45
N ASN A 84 -7.85 0.73 -20.74
CA ASN A 84 -7.09 -0.52 -20.67
C ASN A 84 -5.66 -0.33 -20.14
N LEU A 85 -5.47 0.70 -19.33
CA LEU A 85 -4.20 1.01 -18.66
C LEU A 85 -4.45 0.99 -17.17
N PRO A 86 -3.74 0.16 -16.40
CA PRO A 86 -3.90 0.17 -14.96
C PRO A 86 -3.39 1.50 -14.39
N GLY A 87 -4.21 2.20 -13.58
CA GLY A 87 -3.77 3.39 -12.86
C GLY A 87 -2.83 3.04 -11.70
N GLU A 88 -2.96 1.80 -11.19
CA GLU A 88 -2.10 1.22 -10.17
C GLU A 88 -2.04 -0.30 -10.32
N VAL A 89 -1.09 -0.96 -9.60
CA VAL A 89 -0.81 -2.40 -9.82
C VAL A 89 -2.01 -3.30 -9.53
N SER A 90 -2.85 -2.97 -8.54
CA SER A 90 -4.00 -3.81 -8.21
C SER A 90 -5.13 -3.72 -9.25
N SER A 91 -5.20 -2.62 -10.00
CA SER A 91 -6.20 -2.41 -11.04
C SER A 91 -5.87 -3.09 -12.38
N VAL A 92 -4.68 -3.74 -12.50
CA VAL A 92 -4.33 -4.55 -13.69
C VAL A 92 -5.41 -5.59 -13.99
N VAL A 93 -5.92 -6.25 -12.94
CA VAL A 93 -6.96 -7.28 -13.10
C VAL A 93 -8.26 -6.71 -13.65
N THR A 94 -8.58 -5.49 -13.27
CA THR A 94 -9.79 -4.80 -13.74
C THR A 94 -9.74 -4.50 -15.24
N THR A 95 -8.55 -4.39 -15.85
CA THR A 95 -8.44 -4.24 -17.30
C THR A 95 -8.98 -5.44 -18.06
N LEU A 96 -8.86 -6.65 -17.49
CA LEU A 96 -9.21 -7.90 -18.17
C LEU A 96 -10.69 -7.97 -18.59
N GLU A 97 -11.57 -7.54 -17.70
CA GLU A 97 -13.03 -7.57 -17.95
C GLU A 97 -13.62 -6.15 -18.05
N GLY A 98 -13.18 -5.21 -17.25
CA GLY A 98 -13.73 -3.85 -17.18
C GLY A 98 -13.59 -3.09 -18.50
N TYR A 99 -12.45 -3.17 -19.16
CA TYR A 99 -12.26 -2.56 -20.46
C TYR A 99 -13.09 -3.23 -21.55
N LYS A 100 -13.28 -4.54 -21.49
CA LYS A 100 -14.17 -5.25 -22.41
C LYS A 100 -15.63 -4.88 -22.21
N MET A 101 -16.08 -4.72 -20.96
CA MET A 101 -17.39 -4.16 -20.65
C MET A 101 -17.53 -2.75 -21.25
N ALA A 102 -16.51 -1.91 -21.12
CA ALA A 102 -16.53 -0.56 -21.69
C ALA A 102 -16.62 -0.57 -23.21
N ARG A 103 -15.88 -1.45 -23.88
CA ARG A 103 -15.96 -1.63 -25.34
C ARG A 103 -17.31 -2.16 -25.80
N ASN A 104 -18.00 -2.93 -24.98
CA ASN A 104 -19.34 -3.44 -25.21
C ASN A 104 -20.45 -2.39 -24.88
N GLY A 105 -20.07 -1.11 -24.65
CA GLY A 105 -20.98 -0.02 -24.30
C GLY A 105 -21.47 -0.03 -22.86
N ARG A 106 -20.82 -0.80 -21.97
CA ARG A 106 -21.17 -1.01 -20.57
C ARG A 106 -20.15 -0.36 -19.61
N ALA A 107 -19.47 0.70 -20.04
CA ALA A 107 -18.47 1.40 -19.21
C ALA A 107 -19.08 1.92 -17.91
N GLY A 108 -20.28 2.52 -17.98
CA GLY A 108 -20.96 3.04 -16.79
C GLY A 108 -21.29 1.95 -15.75
N ALA A 109 -21.74 0.78 -16.21
CA ALA A 109 -22.00 -0.36 -15.32
C ALA A 109 -20.71 -0.88 -14.65
N ALA A 110 -19.61 -0.97 -15.42
CA ALA A 110 -18.30 -1.38 -14.89
C ALA A 110 -17.80 -0.40 -13.82
N LEU A 111 -17.89 0.91 -14.08
CA LEU A 111 -17.50 1.96 -13.12
C LEU A 111 -18.36 1.94 -11.86
N THR A 112 -19.67 1.73 -12.01
CA THR A 112 -20.60 1.69 -10.87
C THR A 112 -20.32 0.48 -10.00
N ILE A 113 -20.15 -0.72 -10.59
CA ILE A 113 -19.88 -1.90 -9.78
C ILE A 113 -18.50 -1.85 -9.13
N ALA A 114 -17.48 -1.30 -9.79
CA ALA A 114 -16.19 -1.05 -9.20
C ALA A 114 -16.33 -0.13 -7.98
N ALA A 115 -16.96 1.04 -8.11
CA ALA A 115 -17.12 1.99 -7.02
C ALA A 115 -18.00 1.46 -5.88
N CYS A 116 -19.16 0.89 -6.17
CA CYS A 116 -20.09 0.38 -5.16
C CYS A 116 -19.53 -0.88 -4.46
N GLY A 117 -18.89 -1.77 -5.20
CA GLY A 117 -18.21 -2.95 -4.65
C GLY A 117 -17.06 -2.58 -3.73
N SER A 118 -16.24 -1.61 -4.13
CA SER A 118 -15.16 -1.04 -3.34
C SER A 118 -15.67 -0.35 -2.08
N PHE A 119 -16.74 0.44 -2.18
CA PHE A 119 -17.38 1.07 -1.02
C PHE A 119 -17.88 0.05 0.00
N PHE A 120 -18.60 -0.98 -0.46
CA PHE A 120 -19.06 -2.06 0.41
C PHE A 120 -17.87 -2.77 1.08
N ALA A 121 -16.89 -3.17 0.29
CA ALA A 121 -15.73 -3.91 0.75
C ALA A 121 -14.87 -3.08 1.74
N GLY A 122 -14.63 -1.82 1.44
CA GLY A 122 -13.94 -0.89 2.33
C GLY A 122 -14.67 -0.68 3.64
N THR A 123 -16.02 -0.55 3.59
CA THR A 123 -16.85 -0.40 4.79
C THR A 123 -16.76 -1.64 5.70
N VAL A 124 -16.89 -2.85 5.13
CA VAL A 124 -16.79 -4.10 5.89
C VAL A 124 -15.36 -4.31 6.41
N ALA A 125 -14.36 -4.07 5.59
CA ALA A 125 -12.96 -4.22 5.99
C ALA A 125 -12.58 -3.24 7.12
N THR A 126 -13.07 -2.00 7.09
CA THR A 126 -12.87 -1.05 8.20
C THR A 126 -13.50 -1.55 9.50
N LEU A 127 -14.68 -2.21 9.42
CA LEU A 127 -15.27 -2.86 10.60
C LEU A 127 -14.37 -3.98 11.12
N VAL A 128 -13.76 -4.77 10.23
CA VAL A 128 -12.78 -5.80 10.60
C VAL A 128 -11.57 -5.17 11.30
N VAL A 129 -11.05 -4.05 10.78
CA VAL A 129 -9.94 -3.30 11.41
C VAL A 129 -10.33 -2.83 12.81
N ALA A 130 -11.49 -2.20 12.96
CA ALA A 130 -11.98 -1.69 14.24
C ALA A 130 -12.20 -2.80 15.29
N ALA A 131 -12.73 -3.94 14.86
CA ALA A 131 -13.00 -5.07 15.75
C ALA A 131 -11.75 -5.85 16.12
N SER A 132 -10.82 -6.04 15.16
CA SER A 132 -9.61 -6.83 15.37
C SER A 132 -8.47 -6.05 16.02
N GLY A 133 -8.41 -4.73 15.85
CA GLY A 133 -7.32 -3.89 16.35
C GLY A 133 -7.04 -4.09 17.85
N PRO A 134 -8.01 -3.89 18.75
CA PRO A 134 -7.80 -4.07 20.19
C PRO A 134 -7.43 -5.51 20.59
N LEU A 135 -7.98 -6.52 19.91
CA LEU A 135 -7.66 -7.93 20.16
C LEU A 135 -6.22 -8.24 19.77
N LEU A 136 -5.80 -7.83 18.61
CA LEU A 136 -4.44 -8.03 18.13
C LEU A 136 -3.41 -7.23 18.94
N THR A 137 -3.79 -6.06 19.41
CA THR A 137 -2.96 -5.27 20.34
C THR A 137 -2.68 -6.04 21.63
N GLN A 138 -3.69 -6.67 22.23
CA GLN A 138 -3.51 -7.51 23.43
C GLN A 138 -2.55 -8.68 23.16
N VAL A 139 -2.69 -9.34 22.02
CA VAL A 139 -1.77 -10.41 21.59
C VAL A 139 -0.36 -9.84 21.39
N ALA A 140 -0.23 -8.70 20.72
CA ALA A 140 1.05 -8.06 20.44
C ALA A 140 1.78 -7.60 21.72
N LEU A 141 1.05 -7.22 22.77
CA LEU A 141 1.64 -6.88 24.08
C LEU A 141 2.28 -8.09 24.79
N SER A 142 1.91 -9.32 24.43
CA SER A 142 2.57 -10.53 24.93
C SER A 142 3.91 -10.84 24.25
N PHE A 143 4.23 -10.16 23.15
CA PHE A 143 5.45 -10.36 22.38
C PHE A 143 6.64 -9.78 23.12
N GLY A 144 7.68 -10.58 23.25
CA GLY A 144 9.00 -10.09 23.69
C GLY A 144 9.90 -9.75 22.51
N PRO A 145 11.12 -9.24 22.76
CA PRO A 145 12.05 -8.85 21.70
C PRO A 145 12.38 -9.97 20.70
N ALA A 146 12.54 -11.21 21.16
CA ALA A 146 12.79 -12.36 20.27
C ALA A 146 11.59 -12.62 19.33
N ASP A 147 10.36 -12.43 19.81
CA ASP A 147 9.15 -12.63 19.01
C ASP A 147 9.02 -11.54 17.95
N TYR A 148 9.33 -10.28 18.30
CA TYR A 148 9.35 -9.17 17.33
C TYR A 148 10.43 -9.34 16.27
N PHE A 149 11.65 -9.76 16.65
CA PHE A 149 12.71 -10.09 15.69
C PHE A 149 12.23 -11.15 14.68
N SER A 150 11.67 -12.24 15.17
CA SER A 150 11.18 -13.35 14.34
C SER A 150 10.03 -12.94 13.45
N LEU A 151 9.14 -12.07 13.93
CA LEU A 151 8.02 -11.53 13.17
C LEU A 151 8.50 -10.58 12.04
N MET A 152 9.49 -9.73 12.31
CA MET A 152 10.07 -8.84 11.30
C MET A 152 10.84 -9.64 10.25
N LEU A 153 11.59 -10.66 10.66
CA LEU A 153 12.26 -11.57 9.72
C LEU A 153 11.26 -12.30 8.82
N LEU A 154 10.17 -12.80 9.40
CA LEU A 154 9.08 -13.41 8.63
C LEU A 154 8.47 -12.41 7.66
N GLY A 155 8.20 -11.17 8.09
CA GLY A 155 7.68 -10.10 7.26
C GLY A 155 8.59 -9.79 6.05
N LEU A 156 9.91 -9.72 6.27
CA LEU A 156 10.89 -9.53 5.20
C LEU A 156 10.90 -10.70 4.21
N ILE A 157 10.86 -11.94 4.71
CA ILE A 157 10.83 -13.15 3.86
C ILE A 157 9.54 -13.19 3.03
N ILE A 158 8.38 -12.97 3.66
CA ILE A 158 7.09 -12.95 2.96
C ILE A 158 7.07 -11.82 1.92
N SER A 159 7.57 -10.62 2.25
CA SER A 159 7.70 -9.51 1.30
C SER A 159 8.52 -9.88 0.07
N ALA A 160 9.66 -10.58 0.25
CA ALA A 160 10.48 -11.06 -0.86
C ALA A 160 9.79 -12.15 -1.69
N VAL A 161 9.07 -13.06 -1.02
CA VAL A 161 8.37 -14.19 -1.65
C VAL A 161 7.17 -13.72 -2.47
N LEU A 162 6.39 -12.77 -1.96
CA LEU A 162 5.19 -12.26 -2.61
C LEU A 162 5.47 -11.15 -3.64
N ALA A 163 6.67 -10.57 -3.63
CA ALA A 163 7.09 -9.58 -4.62
C ALA A 163 7.00 -10.14 -6.06
N GLN A 164 6.71 -9.26 -7.01
CA GLN A 164 6.64 -9.62 -8.43
C GLN A 164 8.03 -9.90 -8.99
N GLY A 165 8.15 -10.87 -9.88
CA GLY A 165 9.39 -11.21 -10.54
C GLY A 165 10.25 -12.25 -9.81
N SER A 166 11.58 -12.15 -9.98
CA SER A 166 12.53 -13.15 -9.45
C SER A 166 12.73 -13.01 -7.94
N ILE A 167 12.51 -14.11 -7.20
CA ILE A 167 12.71 -14.16 -5.75
C ILE A 167 14.13 -13.75 -5.33
N LEU A 168 15.15 -14.12 -6.14
CA LEU A 168 16.53 -13.74 -5.85
C LEU A 168 16.74 -12.24 -5.91
N LYS A 169 16.12 -11.57 -6.90
CA LYS A 169 16.14 -10.10 -7.00
C LYS A 169 15.40 -9.46 -5.85
N SER A 170 14.25 -10.01 -5.44
CA SER A 170 13.48 -9.50 -4.30
C SER A 170 14.25 -9.66 -2.98
N ILE A 171 14.93 -10.78 -2.75
CA ILE A 171 15.81 -10.97 -1.59
C ILE A 171 16.97 -9.95 -1.63
N ALA A 172 17.59 -9.75 -2.79
CA ALA A 172 18.66 -8.76 -2.94
C ALA A 172 18.15 -7.34 -2.61
N MET A 173 16.93 -6.99 -3.01
CA MET A 173 16.31 -5.71 -2.68
C MET A 173 16.02 -5.57 -1.19
N VAL A 174 15.53 -6.63 -0.52
CA VAL A 174 15.37 -6.64 0.95
C VAL A 174 16.70 -6.41 1.65
N VAL A 175 17.74 -7.18 1.27
CA VAL A 175 19.09 -7.07 1.88
C VAL A 175 19.66 -5.68 1.65
N LEU A 176 19.52 -5.13 0.44
CA LEU A 176 19.95 -3.76 0.14
C LEU A 176 19.19 -2.75 1.00
N GLY A 177 17.87 -2.91 1.14
CA GLY A 177 17.06 -2.06 2.01
C GLY A 177 17.51 -2.09 3.46
N VAL A 178 17.72 -3.28 4.02
CA VAL A 178 18.27 -3.44 5.38
C VAL A 178 19.64 -2.76 5.51
N ALA A 179 20.54 -2.97 4.55
CA ALA A 179 21.87 -2.34 4.57
C ALA A 179 21.79 -0.81 4.54
N LEU A 180 20.91 -0.25 3.71
CA LEU A 180 20.67 1.19 3.64
C LEU A 180 20.07 1.74 4.94
N GLY A 181 19.18 0.99 5.60
CA GLY A 181 18.57 1.37 6.87
C GLY A 181 19.55 1.38 8.04
N LEU A 182 20.69 0.70 7.90
CA LEU A 182 21.75 0.64 8.92
C LEU A 182 22.85 1.71 8.73
N VAL A 183 22.73 2.57 7.72
CA VAL A 183 23.64 3.72 7.54
C VAL A 183 23.37 4.75 8.63
N GLY A 184 24.44 5.33 9.19
CA GLY A 184 24.34 6.39 10.19
C GLY A 184 24.98 6.02 11.53
N THR A 185 24.61 6.74 12.56
CA THR A 185 25.12 6.52 13.93
C THR A 185 24.29 5.42 14.61
N ASP A 186 24.94 4.39 15.06
CA ASP A 186 24.32 3.33 15.87
C ASP A 186 23.84 3.91 17.21
N VAL A 187 22.55 3.89 17.45
CA VAL A 187 21.90 4.49 18.63
C VAL A 187 22.39 3.86 19.96
N GLN A 188 22.84 2.59 19.94
CA GLN A 188 23.27 1.90 21.16
C GLN A 188 24.76 2.09 21.46
N THR A 189 25.60 2.13 20.43
CA THR A 189 27.04 2.21 20.58
C THR A 189 27.64 3.59 20.31
N GLY A 190 26.88 4.47 19.66
CA GLY A 190 27.34 5.78 19.19
C GLY A 190 28.33 5.71 18.02
N GLN A 191 28.63 4.52 17.50
CA GLN A 191 29.58 4.34 16.39
C GLN A 191 28.89 4.67 15.04
N GLN A 192 29.60 5.37 14.18
CA GLN A 192 29.17 5.64 12.83
C GLN A 192 29.36 4.41 11.93
N ARG A 193 28.32 4.06 11.15
CA ARG A 193 28.32 2.94 10.22
C ARG A 193 28.03 3.43 8.81
N PHE A 194 28.86 3.03 7.86
CA PHE A 194 28.70 3.33 6.42
C PHE A 194 28.56 4.84 6.11
N THR A 195 29.08 5.72 6.97
CA THR A 195 29.03 7.18 6.75
C THR A 195 30.15 7.69 5.86
N PHE A 196 31.22 6.91 5.69
CA PHE A 196 32.38 7.24 4.87
C PHE A 196 33.01 8.61 5.16
N GLY A 197 32.80 9.12 6.40
CA GLY A 197 33.26 10.43 6.83
C GLY A 197 32.43 11.62 6.30
N VAL A 198 31.26 11.35 5.71
CA VAL A 198 30.30 12.37 5.28
C VAL A 198 29.40 12.74 6.45
N PRO A 199 29.46 13.99 6.97
CA PRO A 199 28.72 14.41 8.17
C PRO A 199 27.21 14.25 8.02
N GLU A 200 26.66 14.51 6.84
CA GLU A 200 25.24 14.42 6.53
C GLU A 200 24.70 12.99 6.62
N LEU A 201 25.57 11.98 6.51
CA LEU A 201 25.21 10.58 6.69
C LEU A 201 25.22 10.12 8.17
N SER A 202 25.63 10.98 9.10
CA SER A 202 25.66 10.63 10.52
C SER A 202 24.27 10.36 11.09
N ASP A 203 23.26 11.06 10.60
CA ASP A 203 21.85 10.86 10.97
C ASP A 203 21.15 9.77 10.10
N GLY A 204 21.92 9.10 9.26
CA GLY A 204 21.44 8.07 8.33
C GLY A 204 20.92 8.64 7.03
N LEU A 205 20.34 7.75 6.23
CA LEU A 205 19.70 8.11 4.97
C LEU A 205 18.26 8.55 5.22
N GLY A 206 17.86 9.68 4.64
CA GLY A 206 16.50 10.20 4.76
C GLY A 206 15.48 9.26 4.12
N PHE A 207 14.53 8.74 4.90
CA PHE A 207 13.45 7.89 4.41
C PHE A 207 12.69 8.54 3.24
N VAL A 208 12.35 9.82 3.38
CA VAL A 208 11.61 10.58 2.36
C VAL A 208 12.43 10.69 1.07
N SER A 209 13.73 10.96 1.19
CA SER A 209 14.64 11.09 0.03
C SER A 209 14.73 9.79 -0.76
N ILE A 210 14.80 8.64 -0.07
CA ILE A 210 14.79 7.32 -0.72
C ILE A 210 13.46 7.06 -1.40
N ALA A 211 12.36 7.26 -0.68
CA ALA A 211 11.02 6.98 -1.17
C ALA A 211 10.65 7.87 -2.37
N MET A 212 10.85 9.19 -2.25
CA MET A 212 10.61 10.15 -3.35
C MET A 212 11.53 9.92 -4.54
N GLY A 213 12.79 9.58 -4.27
CA GLY A 213 13.74 9.24 -5.33
C GLY A 213 13.24 8.03 -6.11
N ILE A 214 13.14 6.89 -5.47
CA ILE A 214 12.84 5.61 -6.12
C ILE A 214 11.46 5.62 -6.79
N PHE A 215 10.43 6.02 -6.05
CA PHE A 215 9.04 5.91 -6.53
C PHE A 215 8.53 7.20 -7.21
N GLY A 216 9.04 8.37 -6.84
CA GLY A 216 8.67 9.62 -7.49
C GLY A 216 9.49 9.89 -8.74
N ILE A 217 10.78 10.19 -8.58
CA ILE A 217 11.67 10.56 -9.70
C ILE A 217 11.91 9.38 -10.65
N GLY A 218 12.14 8.17 -10.10
CA GLY A 218 12.34 6.97 -10.90
C GLY A 218 11.17 6.67 -11.82
N GLU A 219 9.94 6.78 -11.32
CA GLU A 219 8.71 6.59 -12.11
C GLU A 219 8.54 7.68 -13.19
N ILE A 220 8.85 8.94 -12.86
CA ILE A 220 8.82 10.04 -13.83
C ILE A 220 9.75 9.76 -15.00
N ILE A 221 11.00 9.35 -14.73
CA ILE A 221 11.98 9.03 -15.78
C ILE A 221 11.48 7.88 -16.65
N LEU A 222 10.92 6.84 -16.04
CA LEU A 222 10.39 5.68 -16.75
C LEU A 222 9.21 6.06 -17.66
N ASN A 223 8.30 6.90 -17.18
CA ASN A 223 7.14 7.36 -17.94
C ASN A 223 7.52 8.31 -19.10
N LEU A 224 8.59 9.10 -18.93
CA LEU A 224 9.11 9.94 -20.02
C LEU A 224 9.71 9.12 -21.18
N GLU A 225 10.29 7.97 -20.88
CA GLU A 225 10.86 7.08 -21.89
C GLU A 225 9.79 6.37 -22.72
N ARG A 226 8.61 6.15 -22.16
CA ARG A 226 7.50 5.43 -22.80
C ARG A 226 6.30 6.36 -22.99
N PRO A 227 6.33 7.26 -24.00
CA PRO A 227 5.15 8.04 -24.31
C PRO A 227 4.06 7.09 -24.85
N GLU A 228 3.16 6.66 -23.98
CA GLU A 228 2.03 5.85 -24.40
C GLU A 228 1.05 6.69 -25.22
N ALA A 229 0.70 6.21 -26.39
CA ALA A 229 -0.39 6.77 -27.18
C ALA A 229 -1.71 6.48 -26.46
N ARG A 230 -2.21 7.45 -25.70
CA ARG A 230 -3.48 7.34 -24.95
C ARG A 230 -4.65 7.42 -25.92
N SER A 231 -5.19 6.29 -26.36
CA SER A 231 -6.46 6.27 -27.04
C SER A 231 -7.60 6.21 -26.03
N VAL A 232 -8.10 7.37 -25.62
CA VAL A 232 -9.33 7.43 -24.81
C VAL A 232 -10.46 6.85 -25.64
N LEU A 233 -11.24 5.92 -25.07
CA LEU A 233 -12.48 5.47 -25.73
C LEU A 233 -13.31 6.71 -26.07
N SER A 234 -13.51 6.97 -27.36
CA SER A 234 -14.20 8.13 -27.88
C SER A 234 -15.74 8.07 -27.65
N GLY A 235 -16.21 7.07 -26.93
CA GLY A 235 -17.62 6.85 -26.60
C GLY A 235 -18.04 7.55 -25.31
N LYS A 236 -19.33 7.91 -25.24
CA LYS A 236 -19.95 8.34 -23.99
C LYS A 236 -19.90 7.19 -22.98
N VAL A 237 -19.62 7.49 -21.70
CA VAL A 237 -19.54 6.50 -20.60
C VAL A 237 -20.82 5.63 -20.52
N GLY A 238 -21.94 6.10 -21.07
CA GLY A 238 -23.22 5.38 -21.03
C GLY A 238 -23.93 5.55 -19.68
N SER A 239 -24.95 4.69 -19.46
CA SER A 239 -25.72 4.70 -18.21
C SER A 239 -24.87 4.15 -17.05
N LEU A 240 -24.87 4.86 -15.93
CA LEU A 240 -24.27 4.41 -14.67
C LEU A 240 -25.15 3.38 -13.93
N TRP A 241 -26.40 3.22 -14.33
CA TRP A 241 -27.31 2.30 -13.67
C TRP A 241 -27.02 0.84 -14.03
N LEU A 242 -26.91 0.00 -13.02
CA LEU A 242 -26.85 -1.45 -13.16
C LEU A 242 -28.24 -2.00 -13.48
N THR A 243 -28.31 -2.99 -14.34
CA THR A 243 -29.52 -3.80 -14.50
C THR A 243 -29.73 -4.66 -13.24
N ARG A 244 -30.99 -5.09 -13.00
CA ARG A 244 -31.30 -5.95 -11.85
C ARG A 244 -30.51 -7.27 -11.88
N GLU A 245 -30.27 -7.78 -13.07
CA GLU A 245 -29.47 -8.99 -13.25
C GLU A 245 -28.00 -8.77 -12.85
N GLU A 246 -27.37 -7.72 -13.35
CA GLU A 246 -25.98 -7.36 -13.04
C GLU A 246 -25.77 -7.12 -11.55
N PHE A 247 -26.68 -6.38 -10.93
CA PHE A 247 -26.65 -6.17 -9.49
C PHE A 247 -26.70 -7.52 -8.73
N ARG A 248 -27.65 -8.40 -9.10
CA ARG A 248 -27.78 -9.71 -8.46
C ARG A 248 -26.57 -10.60 -8.69
N ARG A 249 -25.96 -10.55 -9.86
CA ARG A 249 -24.74 -11.31 -10.21
C ARG A 249 -23.53 -10.84 -9.43
N SER A 250 -23.43 -9.54 -9.20
CA SER A 250 -22.28 -8.92 -8.53
C SER A 250 -22.22 -9.18 -7.02
N ILE A 251 -23.36 -9.30 -6.34
CA ILE A 251 -23.40 -9.45 -4.87
C ILE A 251 -22.52 -10.60 -4.37
N PRO A 252 -22.65 -11.85 -4.85
CA PRO A 252 -21.81 -12.95 -4.35
C PRO A 252 -20.33 -12.73 -4.62
N SER A 253 -19.98 -12.08 -5.73
CA SER A 253 -18.62 -11.78 -6.12
C SER A 253 -18.01 -10.71 -5.21
N VAL A 254 -18.75 -9.64 -4.92
CA VAL A 254 -18.33 -8.62 -3.96
C VAL A 254 -18.10 -9.21 -2.56
N LEU A 255 -19.01 -10.06 -2.08
CA LEU A 255 -18.86 -10.70 -0.76
C LEU A 255 -17.61 -11.58 -0.68
N ARG A 256 -17.38 -12.42 -1.70
CA ARG A 256 -16.19 -13.27 -1.76
C ARG A 256 -14.92 -12.44 -1.92
N GLY A 257 -14.94 -11.43 -2.78
CA GLY A 257 -13.84 -10.50 -2.95
C GLY A 257 -13.48 -9.78 -1.64
N THR A 258 -14.49 -9.28 -0.92
CA THR A 258 -14.30 -8.65 0.39
C THR A 258 -13.63 -9.60 1.38
N LEU A 259 -14.06 -10.86 1.43
CA LEU A 259 -13.45 -11.86 2.32
C LEU A 259 -11.99 -12.13 1.93
N VAL A 260 -11.72 -12.39 0.65
CA VAL A 260 -10.36 -12.64 0.15
C VAL A 260 -9.45 -11.44 0.43
N GLY A 261 -9.93 -10.23 0.13
CA GLY A 261 -9.17 -9.01 0.38
C GLY A 261 -8.89 -8.79 1.85
N SER A 262 -9.89 -8.98 2.71
CA SER A 262 -9.73 -8.81 4.17
C SER A 262 -8.69 -9.75 4.77
N VAL A 263 -8.57 -10.97 4.24
CA VAL A 263 -7.58 -11.95 4.72
C VAL A 263 -6.19 -11.68 4.13
N LEU A 264 -6.10 -11.50 2.81
CA LEU A 264 -4.80 -11.34 2.15
C LEU A 264 -4.16 -9.97 2.40
N GLY A 265 -4.96 -8.94 2.70
CA GLY A 265 -4.45 -7.59 3.01
C GLY A 265 -3.64 -7.51 4.30
N ILE A 266 -3.89 -8.42 5.26
CA ILE A 266 -3.13 -8.50 6.51
C ILE A 266 -1.72 -9.07 6.28
N LEU A 267 -1.54 -9.88 5.21
CA LEU A 267 -0.28 -10.58 4.97
C LEU A 267 0.78 -9.63 4.41
N PRO A 268 1.98 -9.59 5.01
CA PRO A 268 3.09 -8.81 4.48
C PRO A 268 3.42 -9.22 3.03
N GLY A 269 3.59 -8.23 2.16
CA GLY A 269 3.87 -8.44 0.73
C GLY A 269 2.67 -8.81 -0.15
N GLY A 270 1.53 -9.20 0.44
CA GLY A 270 0.33 -9.58 -0.30
C GLY A 270 -0.43 -8.39 -0.88
N GLY A 271 -0.86 -7.52 -0.01
CA GLY A 271 -1.53 -6.27 -0.35
C GLY A 271 -2.71 -6.40 -1.31
N ALA A 272 -3.10 -5.25 -1.86
CA ALA A 272 -4.25 -5.11 -2.75
C ALA A 272 -4.10 -5.90 -4.06
N SER A 273 -2.89 -5.95 -4.63
CA SER A 273 -2.65 -6.61 -5.92
C SER A 273 -2.88 -8.11 -5.86
N LEU A 274 -2.26 -8.80 -4.88
CA LEU A 274 -2.45 -10.25 -4.71
C LEU A 274 -3.93 -10.57 -4.43
N SER A 275 -4.60 -9.72 -3.66
CA SER A 275 -6.01 -9.88 -3.33
C SER A 275 -6.91 -9.79 -4.57
N ALA A 276 -6.64 -8.81 -5.44
CA ALA A 276 -7.37 -8.64 -6.70
C ALA A 276 -7.17 -9.85 -7.62
N PHE A 277 -5.93 -10.29 -7.84
CA PHE A 277 -5.64 -11.48 -8.64
C PHE A 277 -6.24 -12.74 -8.03
N GLY A 278 -6.10 -12.94 -6.72
CA GLY A 278 -6.67 -14.10 -6.02
C GLY A 278 -8.20 -14.15 -6.16
N SER A 279 -8.87 -13.01 -6.03
CA SER A 279 -10.31 -12.89 -6.22
C SER A 279 -10.71 -13.20 -7.67
N TYR A 280 -10.00 -12.67 -8.67
CA TYR A 280 -10.27 -12.94 -10.09
C TYR A 280 -10.17 -14.43 -10.41
N MET A 281 -9.06 -15.06 -9.99
CA MET A 281 -8.83 -16.49 -10.22
C MET A 281 -9.88 -17.35 -9.54
N MET A 282 -10.30 -16.97 -8.34
CA MET A 282 -11.39 -17.64 -7.62
C MET A 282 -12.72 -17.49 -8.39
N GLU A 283 -13.09 -16.26 -8.78
CA GLU A 283 -14.33 -15.98 -9.51
C GLU A 283 -14.37 -16.74 -10.83
N ARG A 284 -13.28 -16.76 -11.60
CA ARG A 284 -13.15 -17.50 -12.85
C ARG A 284 -13.41 -18.99 -12.69
N LYS A 285 -13.13 -19.57 -11.49
CA LYS A 285 -13.37 -21.01 -11.21
C LYS A 285 -14.79 -21.28 -10.73
N ILE A 286 -15.35 -20.44 -9.86
CA ILE A 286 -16.57 -20.74 -9.11
C ILE A 286 -17.82 -19.99 -9.61
N SER A 287 -17.66 -18.94 -10.43
CA SER A 287 -18.79 -18.22 -10.99
C SER A 287 -19.64 -19.13 -11.90
N LYS A 288 -20.96 -18.99 -11.80
CA LYS A 288 -21.89 -19.63 -12.73
C LYS A 288 -21.71 -19.11 -14.16
N TYR A 289 -21.19 -17.92 -14.34
CA TYR A 289 -20.95 -17.22 -15.61
C TYR A 289 -19.49 -17.28 -16.06
N ARG A 290 -18.76 -18.34 -15.61
CA ARG A 290 -17.33 -18.50 -15.93
C ARG A 290 -17.00 -18.47 -17.43
N HIS A 291 -17.96 -18.79 -18.30
CA HIS A 291 -17.82 -18.78 -19.75
C HIS A 291 -17.77 -17.37 -20.35
N GLU A 292 -18.21 -16.34 -19.59
CA GLU A 292 -18.14 -14.93 -19.99
C GLU A 292 -16.79 -14.29 -19.66
N PHE A 293 -15.98 -14.93 -18.82
CA PHE A 293 -14.65 -14.39 -18.48
C PHE A 293 -13.77 -14.31 -19.72
N GLY A 294 -13.13 -13.16 -19.88
CA GLY A 294 -12.42 -12.79 -21.09
C GLY A 294 -13.26 -12.05 -22.12
N SER A 295 -14.57 -11.83 -21.86
CA SER A 295 -15.49 -11.12 -22.75
C SER A 295 -16.23 -9.95 -22.09
N GLY A 296 -15.93 -9.65 -20.82
CA GLY A 296 -16.54 -8.58 -20.04
C GLY A 296 -17.49 -9.10 -18.97
N ALA A 297 -17.10 -10.13 -18.24
CA ALA A 297 -17.84 -10.66 -17.09
C ALA A 297 -17.85 -9.65 -15.95
N ILE A 298 -19.02 -9.27 -15.45
CA ILE A 298 -19.15 -8.29 -14.37
C ILE A 298 -18.56 -8.79 -13.05
N GLU A 299 -18.60 -10.10 -12.81
CA GLU A 299 -18.00 -10.75 -11.65
C GLU A 299 -16.46 -10.57 -11.62
N GLY A 300 -15.84 -10.53 -12.81
CA GLY A 300 -14.40 -10.30 -12.97
C GLY A 300 -13.98 -8.84 -12.74
N VAL A 301 -14.93 -7.94 -12.54
CA VAL A 301 -14.72 -6.56 -12.05
C VAL A 301 -15.11 -6.49 -10.56
N ALA A 302 -16.31 -6.94 -10.23
CA ALA A 302 -16.90 -6.81 -8.90
C ALA A 302 -16.07 -7.46 -7.79
N GLY A 303 -15.60 -8.69 -7.99
CA GLY A 303 -14.80 -9.43 -7.01
C GLY A 303 -13.41 -8.83 -6.79
N PRO A 304 -12.61 -8.63 -7.83
CA PRO A 304 -11.29 -8.03 -7.72
C PRO A 304 -11.29 -6.62 -7.13
N GLU A 305 -12.24 -5.77 -7.50
CA GLU A 305 -12.35 -4.41 -6.97
C GLU A 305 -12.74 -4.40 -5.49
N ALA A 306 -13.65 -5.29 -5.08
CA ALA A 306 -13.96 -5.49 -3.67
C ALA A 306 -12.74 -6.02 -2.89
N ALA A 307 -11.98 -6.97 -3.47
CA ALA A 307 -10.82 -7.55 -2.82
C ALA A 307 -9.68 -6.55 -2.65
N ASN A 308 -9.41 -5.76 -3.67
CA ASN A 308 -8.37 -4.73 -3.65
C ASN A 308 -8.65 -3.70 -2.53
N ASN A 309 -9.87 -3.17 -2.47
CA ASN A 309 -10.24 -2.17 -1.48
C ASN A 309 -10.32 -2.73 -0.04
N ALA A 310 -10.83 -3.95 0.12
CA ALA A 310 -10.78 -4.62 1.43
C ALA A 310 -9.34 -4.82 1.91
N ALA A 311 -8.43 -5.24 1.03
CA ALA A 311 -7.03 -5.43 1.36
C ALA A 311 -6.30 -4.12 1.68
N ALA A 312 -6.63 -3.04 0.97
CA ALA A 312 -6.09 -1.72 1.28
C ALA A 312 -6.45 -1.29 2.72
N GLN A 313 -7.68 -1.54 3.17
CA GLN A 313 -8.11 -1.24 4.54
C GLN A 313 -7.43 -2.15 5.56
N THR A 314 -7.49 -3.47 5.36
CA THR A 314 -6.96 -4.42 6.35
C THR A 314 -5.43 -4.42 6.45
N SER A 315 -4.72 -3.85 5.47
CA SER A 315 -3.27 -3.65 5.56
C SER A 315 -2.84 -2.69 6.68
N PHE A 316 -3.77 -1.87 7.20
CA PHE A 316 -3.53 -1.05 8.39
C PHE A 316 -3.51 -1.87 9.69
N ILE A 317 -4.07 -3.08 9.71
CA ILE A 317 -4.06 -3.92 10.93
C ILE A 317 -2.63 -4.19 11.41
N PRO A 318 -1.74 -4.85 10.64
CA PRO A 318 -0.38 -5.09 11.09
C PRO A 318 0.42 -3.81 11.33
N LEU A 319 0.15 -2.75 10.57
CA LEU A 319 0.78 -1.45 10.78
C LEU A 319 0.46 -0.88 12.16
N LEU A 320 -0.81 -0.76 12.48
CA LEU A 320 -1.27 -0.10 13.71
C LEU A 320 -1.04 -0.94 14.97
N THR A 321 -1.11 -2.28 14.85
CA THR A 321 -1.04 -3.18 16.00
C THR A 321 0.35 -3.74 16.26
N LEU A 322 1.13 -3.98 15.21
CA LEU A 322 2.46 -4.61 15.29
C LEU A 322 3.60 -3.68 14.84
N GLY A 323 3.27 -2.56 14.17
CA GLY A 323 4.27 -1.66 13.58
C GLY A 323 4.92 -2.22 12.30
N ILE A 324 4.30 -3.21 11.66
CA ILE A 324 4.86 -3.90 10.50
C ILE A 324 4.10 -3.50 9.24
N PRO A 325 4.78 -2.95 8.21
CA PRO A 325 4.13 -2.61 6.96
C PRO A 325 3.78 -3.86 6.14
N ALA A 326 2.52 -3.98 5.73
CA ALA A 326 2.06 -5.06 4.87
C ALA A 326 2.46 -4.87 3.39
N ASN A 327 2.73 -3.65 2.96
CA ASN A 327 3.10 -3.31 1.58
C ASN A 327 3.88 -1.99 1.52
N ALA A 328 4.30 -1.56 0.32
CA ALA A 328 5.08 -0.33 0.14
C ALA A 328 4.34 0.93 0.64
N VAL A 329 3.01 1.02 0.43
CA VAL A 329 2.21 2.15 0.95
C VAL A 329 2.25 2.18 2.47
N MET A 330 2.08 1.02 3.10
CA MET A 330 2.17 0.92 4.57
C MET A 330 3.58 1.23 5.08
N ALA A 331 4.64 0.91 4.33
CA ALA A 331 5.99 1.33 4.68
C ALA A 331 6.14 2.86 4.65
N LEU A 332 5.54 3.54 3.68
CA LEU A 332 5.46 5.00 3.65
C LEU A 332 4.68 5.58 4.83
N MET A 333 3.59 4.91 5.24
CA MET A 333 2.83 5.30 6.42
C MET A 333 3.64 5.14 7.72
N VAL A 334 4.46 4.06 7.84
CA VAL A 334 5.42 3.93 8.94
C VAL A 334 6.39 5.10 8.95
N GLY A 335 6.96 5.43 7.78
CA GLY A 335 7.85 6.58 7.66
C GLY A 335 7.18 7.90 8.05
N ALA A 336 5.92 8.12 7.64
CA ALA A 336 5.15 9.29 8.03
C ALA A 336 4.96 9.38 9.55
N LEU A 337 4.62 8.26 10.19
CA LEU A 337 4.48 8.19 11.65
C LEU A 337 5.81 8.48 12.36
N ILE A 338 6.92 7.90 11.89
CA ILE A 338 8.26 8.12 12.47
C ILE A 338 8.67 9.59 12.35
N ILE A 339 8.42 10.24 11.20
CA ILE A 339 8.68 11.68 11.01
C ILE A 339 7.89 12.54 11.99
N GLN A 340 6.69 12.11 12.35
CA GLN A 340 5.84 12.75 13.37
C GLN A 340 6.24 12.36 14.81
N GLY A 341 7.32 11.62 15.00
CA GLY A 341 7.78 11.15 16.31
C GLY A 341 6.93 10.02 16.92
N ILE A 342 6.10 9.36 16.12
CA ILE A 342 5.21 8.29 16.56
C ILE A 342 5.75 6.94 16.13
N GLN A 343 6.00 6.07 17.08
CA GLN A 343 6.33 4.67 16.78
C GLN A 343 5.04 3.86 16.59
N PRO A 344 4.80 3.29 15.39
CA PRO A 344 3.68 2.38 15.20
C PRO A 344 3.89 1.09 15.99
N GLY A 345 2.80 0.48 16.46
CA GLY A 345 2.87 -0.75 17.23
C GLY A 345 1.83 -0.84 18.35
N PRO A 346 1.93 -1.86 19.23
CA PRO A 346 0.85 -2.23 20.14
C PRO A 346 0.48 -1.17 21.18
N ARG A 347 1.42 -0.29 21.53
CA ARG A 347 1.14 0.81 22.47
C ARG A 347 0.37 1.98 21.84
N MET A 348 0.24 2.00 20.52
CA MET A 348 -0.37 3.11 19.80
C MET A 348 -1.84 3.31 20.15
N VAL A 349 -2.57 2.22 20.41
CA VAL A 349 -3.98 2.28 20.79
C VAL A 349 -4.19 3.07 22.09
N GLU A 350 -3.27 2.91 23.06
CA GLU A 350 -3.33 3.57 24.35
C GLU A 350 -2.64 4.94 24.36
N ALA A 351 -1.48 5.04 23.70
CA ALA A 351 -0.68 6.25 23.71
C ALA A 351 -1.19 7.33 22.73
N GLN A 352 -1.86 6.94 21.66
CA GLN A 352 -2.34 7.83 20.58
C GLN A 352 -3.78 7.44 20.16
N PRO A 353 -4.78 7.48 21.07
CA PRO A 353 -6.14 7.04 20.76
C PRO A 353 -6.80 7.89 19.67
N ASP A 354 -6.53 9.19 19.63
CA ASP A 354 -7.03 10.11 18.59
C ASP A 354 -6.56 9.69 17.20
N LEU A 355 -5.29 9.33 17.07
CA LEU A 355 -4.73 8.88 15.81
C LEU A 355 -5.29 7.51 15.43
N PHE A 356 -5.29 6.56 16.34
CA PHE A 356 -5.75 5.19 16.08
C PHE A 356 -7.23 5.16 15.69
N TRP A 357 -8.11 5.69 16.56
CA TRP A 357 -9.55 5.64 16.30
C TRP A 357 -10.02 6.67 15.29
N GLY A 358 -9.38 7.86 15.27
CA GLY A 358 -9.63 8.89 14.27
C GLY A 358 -9.31 8.41 12.86
N LEU A 359 -8.17 7.73 12.66
CA LEU A 359 -7.82 7.12 11.39
C LEU A 359 -8.85 6.06 10.96
N ILE A 360 -9.20 5.12 11.85
CA ILE A 360 -10.18 4.07 11.54
C ILE A 360 -11.54 4.69 11.14
N CYS A 361 -12.03 5.66 11.90
CA CYS A 361 -13.30 6.31 11.57
C CYS A 361 -13.21 7.15 10.29
N SER A 362 -12.04 7.76 10.01
CA SER A 362 -11.81 8.48 8.76
C SER A 362 -11.86 7.58 7.51
N MET A 363 -11.59 6.29 7.65
CA MET A 363 -11.72 5.32 6.55
C MET A 363 -13.15 5.22 6.03
N TRP A 364 -14.16 5.20 6.93
CA TRP A 364 -15.57 5.23 6.51
C TRP A 364 -15.94 6.55 5.86
N VAL A 365 -15.51 7.66 6.45
CA VAL A 365 -15.76 9.01 5.92
C VAL A 365 -15.13 9.17 4.54
N GLY A 366 -13.84 8.82 4.40
CA GLY A 366 -13.10 8.86 3.14
C GLY A 366 -13.71 7.93 2.07
N ASN A 367 -14.13 6.73 2.46
CA ASN A 367 -14.76 5.78 1.56
C ASN A 367 -16.10 6.31 0.99
N LEU A 368 -16.90 6.99 1.86
CA LEU A 368 -18.11 7.68 1.41
C LEU A 368 -17.79 8.86 0.46
N MET A 369 -16.79 9.67 0.81
CA MET A 369 -16.32 10.76 -0.06
C MET A 369 -15.91 10.23 -1.43
N LEU A 370 -15.18 9.10 -1.49
CA LEU A 370 -14.73 8.49 -2.73
C LEU A 370 -15.88 8.00 -3.61
N LEU A 371 -16.94 7.46 -3.03
CA LEU A 371 -18.13 7.09 -3.79
C LEU A 371 -18.74 8.32 -4.49
N VAL A 372 -18.86 9.45 -3.75
CA VAL A 372 -19.38 10.72 -4.28
C VAL A 372 -18.42 11.33 -5.31
N ILE A 373 -17.11 11.28 -5.07
CA ILE A 373 -16.10 11.83 -5.99
C ILE A 373 -16.05 11.02 -7.29
N ASN A 374 -16.12 9.70 -7.24
CA ASN A 374 -15.87 8.87 -8.42
C ASN A 374 -17.08 8.68 -9.32
N LEU A 375 -18.30 8.56 -8.80
CA LEU A 375 -19.48 8.35 -9.64
C LEU A 375 -20.06 9.65 -10.22
N PRO A 376 -20.47 10.65 -9.44
CA PRO A 376 -21.02 11.90 -10.00
C PRO A 376 -20.00 12.70 -10.80
N MET A 377 -18.70 12.67 -10.41
CA MET A 377 -17.66 13.48 -11.04
C MET A 377 -16.91 12.75 -12.16
N ILE A 378 -17.40 11.59 -12.64
CA ILE A 378 -16.72 10.79 -13.67
C ILE A 378 -16.37 11.59 -14.92
N GLY A 379 -17.21 12.54 -15.31
CA GLY A 379 -16.96 13.43 -16.46
C GLY A 379 -15.73 14.31 -16.27
N MET A 380 -15.40 14.70 -15.04
CA MET A 380 -14.19 15.45 -14.71
C MET A 380 -12.95 14.55 -14.85
N TRP A 381 -13.03 13.33 -14.35
CA TRP A 381 -11.93 12.36 -14.43
C TRP A 381 -11.62 11.98 -15.88
N VAL A 382 -12.63 11.79 -16.71
CA VAL A 382 -12.45 11.55 -18.15
C VAL A 382 -11.71 12.70 -18.83
N LYS A 383 -11.99 13.95 -18.45
CA LYS A 383 -11.26 15.12 -18.98
C LYS A 383 -9.80 15.14 -18.47
N LEU A 384 -9.55 14.76 -17.22
CA LEU A 384 -8.21 14.70 -16.64
C LEU A 384 -7.33 13.69 -17.40
N LEU A 385 -7.89 12.57 -17.87
CA LEU A 385 -7.18 11.59 -18.69
C LEU A 385 -6.60 12.17 -20.00
N GLN A 386 -7.14 13.29 -20.47
CA GLN A 386 -6.68 13.95 -21.70
C GLN A 386 -5.52 14.91 -21.47
N VAL A 387 -5.12 15.20 -20.22
CA VAL A 387 -4.01 16.10 -19.90
C VAL A 387 -2.68 15.44 -20.28
N PRO A 388 -1.88 16.08 -21.16
CA PRO A 388 -0.58 15.53 -21.54
C PRO A 388 0.40 15.49 -20.36
N TYR A 389 1.06 14.35 -20.18
CA TYR A 389 2.02 14.13 -19.08
C TYR A 389 3.16 15.17 -19.05
N LYS A 390 3.52 15.71 -20.21
CA LYS A 390 4.57 16.74 -20.36
C LYS A 390 4.36 17.99 -19.51
N PHE A 391 3.13 18.27 -19.10
CA PHE A 391 2.83 19.42 -18.22
C PHE A 391 2.89 19.04 -16.74
N LEU A 392 2.72 17.76 -16.41
CA LEU A 392 2.66 17.28 -15.04
C LEU A 392 4.06 17.06 -14.46
N TYR A 393 4.96 16.41 -15.21
CA TYR A 393 6.25 15.99 -14.65
C TYR A 393 7.17 17.16 -14.21
N PRO A 394 7.23 18.33 -14.90
CA PRO A 394 8.09 19.40 -14.41
C PRO A 394 7.60 19.98 -13.08
N ALA A 395 6.28 20.13 -12.95
CA ALA A 395 5.68 20.58 -11.69
C ALA A 395 5.99 19.60 -10.55
N ILE A 396 5.82 18.28 -10.79
CA ILE A 396 6.11 17.25 -9.80
C ILE A 396 7.58 17.31 -9.38
N LEU A 397 8.54 17.42 -10.31
CA LEU A 397 9.97 17.50 -9.97
C LEU A 397 10.31 18.71 -9.11
N VAL A 398 9.73 19.88 -9.40
CA VAL A 398 9.92 21.08 -8.59
C VAL A 398 9.34 20.88 -7.18
N PHE A 399 8.14 20.33 -7.07
CA PHE A 399 7.53 20.03 -5.76
C PHE A 399 8.34 18.99 -4.97
N CYS A 400 8.90 17.98 -5.63
CA CYS A 400 9.81 17.03 -4.99
C CYS A 400 11.03 17.73 -4.36
N ALA A 401 11.71 18.55 -5.16
CA ALA A 401 12.92 19.24 -4.69
C ALA A 401 12.62 20.20 -3.52
N ILE A 402 11.55 20.99 -3.64
CA ILE A 402 11.12 21.91 -2.58
C ILE A 402 10.69 21.11 -1.33
N GLY A 403 9.91 20.05 -1.50
CA GLY A 403 9.40 19.22 -0.41
C GLY A 403 10.52 18.58 0.40
N VAL A 404 11.47 17.93 -0.27
CA VAL A 404 12.61 17.29 0.41
C VAL A 404 13.49 18.32 1.11
N TYR A 405 13.78 19.44 0.43
CA TYR A 405 14.57 20.52 1.04
C TYR A 405 13.91 21.07 2.30
N SER A 406 12.59 21.23 2.29
CA SER A 406 11.84 21.85 3.41
C SER A 406 11.81 20.99 4.68
N LEU A 407 12.11 19.68 4.60
CA LEU A 407 12.11 18.80 5.77
C LEU A 407 13.28 19.09 6.70
N ASN A 408 14.48 19.19 6.15
CA ASN A 408 15.72 19.33 6.92
C ASN A 408 16.53 20.57 6.54
N ASN A 409 16.04 21.41 5.62
CA ASN A 409 16.76 22.53 5.00
C ASN A 409 18.12 22.09 4.43
N SER A 410 18.20 20.87 3.88
CA SER A 410 19.42 20.23 3.41
C SER A 410 19.42 20.07 1.91
N VAL A 411 20.42 20.62 1.24
CA VAL A 411 20.65 20.40 -0.19
C VAL A 411 21.13 18.96 -0.44
N PHE A 412 21.79 18.35 0.52
CA PHE A 412 22.24 16.97 0.46
C PHE A 412 21.05 16.01 0.25
N ASP A 413 19.93 16.25 0.94
CA ASP A 413 18.72 15.43 0.79
C ASP A 413 18.14 15.51 -0.62
N VAL A 414 18.27 16.65 -1.29
CA VAL A 414 17.86 16.81 -2.69
C VAL A 414 18.77 15.99 -3.62
N TYR A 415 20.10 16.02 -3.41
CA TYR A 415 21.04 15.18 -4.16
C TYR A 415 20.79 13.69 -3.88
N GLN A 416 20.55 13.33 -2.63
CA GLN A 416 20.20 11.97 -2.25
C GLN A 416 18.93 11.51 -2.98
N THR A 417 17.90 12.35 -3.05
CA THR A 417 16.66 12.05 -3.76
C THR A 417 16.90 11.82 -5.26
N LEU A 418 17.74 12.66 -5.88
CA LEU A 418 18.11 12.47 -7.30
C LEU A 418 18.88 11.17 -7.52
N PHE A 419 19.83 10.85 -6.63
CA PHE A 419 20.60 9.60 -6.70
C PHE A 419 19.68 8.38 -6.60
N PHE A 420 18.76 8.35 -5.64
CA PHE A 420 17.78 7.28 -5.52
C PHE A 420 16.78 7.26 -6.67
N GLY A 421 16.52 8.40 -7.32
CA GLY A 421 15.70 8.48 -8.52
C GLY A 421 16.36 7.73 -9.70
N ILE A 422 17.65 7.93 -9.91
CA ILE A 422 18.43 7.22 -10.93
C ILE A 422 18.48 5.72 -10.59
N LEU A 423 18.69 5.36 -9.31
CA LEU A 423 18.67 3.95 -8.89
C LEU A 423 17.29 3.32 -9.11
N GLY A 424 16.19 4.03 -8.80
CA GLY A 424 14.82 3.57 -9.01
C GLY A 424 14.56 3.25 -10.50
N TYR A 425 15.03 4.12 -11.40
CA TYR A 425 14.98 3.87 -12.84
C TYR A 425 15.79 2.61 -13.24
N ILE A 426 17.01 2.46 -12.72
CA ILE A 426 17.86 1.29 -12.99
C ILE A 426 17.19 0.01 -12.48
N PHE A 427 16.62 0.02 -11.25
CA PHE A 427 15.90 -1.12 -10.68
C PHE A 427 14.73 -1.53 -11.58
N SER A 428 13.96 -0.56 -12.06
CA SER A 428 12.86 -0.81 -12.99
C SER A 428 13.34 -1.46 -14.29
N LYS A 429 14.44 -0.97 -14.87
CA LYS A 429 15.07 -1.57 -16.08
C LYS A 429 15.56 -2.99 -15.85
N LEU A 430 16.07 -3.26 -14.68
CA LEU A 430 16.52 -4.60 -14.28
C LEU A 430 15.37 -5.51 -13.84
N ARG A 431 14.12 -5.04 -13.87
CA ARG A 431 12.93 -5.74 -13.35
C ARG A 431 13.15 -6.17 -11.89
N MET A 432 13.64 -5.24 -11.08
CA MET A 432 13.78 -5.38 -9.63
C MET A 432 12.69 -4.53 -8.97
N GLU A 433 11.79 -5.15 -8.23
CA GLU A 433 10.72 -4.45 -7.54
C GLU A 433 11.29 -3.67 -6.34
N ALA A 434 10.97 -2.38 -6.24
CA ALA A 434 11.52 -1.51 -5.19
C ALA A 434 10.79 -1.62 -3.85
N ALA A 435 9.58 -2.17 -3.81
CA ALA A 435 8.79 -2.32 -2.57
C ALA A 435 9.52 -3.13 -1.47
N PRO A 436 10.15 -4.29 -1.77
CA PRO A 436 10.94 -5.04 -0.79
C PRO A 436 12.11 -4.25 -0.20
N LEU A 437 12.75 -3.37 -1.00
CA LEU A 437 13.81 -2.48 -0.50
C LEU A 437 13.27 -1.52 0.56
N LEU A 438 12.14 -0.88 0.30
CA LEU A 438 11.56 0.08 1.24
C LEU A 438 11.14 -0.60 2.56
N ILE A 439 10.54 -1.80 2.46
CA ILE A 439 10.19 -2.61 3.64
C ILE A 439 11.45 -3.00 4.41
N GLY A 440 12.51 -3.43 3.70
CA GLY A 440 13.81 -3.73 4.30
C GLY A 440 14.44 -2.55 5.00
N PHE A 441 14.37 -1.36 4.38
CA PHE A 441 14.88 -0.12 4.97
C PHE A 441 14.19 0.23 6.29
N VAL A 442 12.86 0.07 6.36
CA VAL A 442 12.08 0.37 7.57
C VAL A 442 12.27 -0.71 8.64
N LEU A 443 12.17 -1.98 8.25
CA LEU A 443 12.24 -3.08 9.23
C LEU A 443 13.66 -3.43 9.67
N GLY A 444 14.69 -3.10 8.87
CA GLY A 444 16.09 -3.44 9.17
C GLY A 444 16.56 -2.92 10.53
N PRO A 445 16.52 -1.61 10.80
CA PRO A 445 16.89 -1.03 12.09
C PRO A 445 16.05 -1.57 13.26
N MET A 446 14.75 -1.74 13.06
CA MET A 446 13.86 -2.28 14.08
C MET A 446 14.20 -3.75 14.40
N MET A 447 14.48 -4.55 13.38
CA MET A 447 14.90 -5.95 13.53
C MET A 447 16.23 -6.05 14.29
N GLU A 448 17.20 -5.21 13.96
CA GLU A 448 18.48 -5.16 14.69
C GLU A 448 18.27 -4.78 16.15
N GLU A 449 17.45 -3.77 16.44
CA GLU A 449 17.14 -3.35 17.79
C GLU A 449 16.55 -4.49 18.62
N HIS A 450 15.56 -5.19 18.07
CA HIS A 450 14.93 -6.32 18.74
C HIS A 450 15.86 -7.53 18.89
N LEU A 451 16.72 -7.80 17.89
CA LEU A 451 17.76 -8.82 17.98
C LEU A 451 18.70 -8.54 19.17
N ARG A 452 19.22 -7.32 19.25
CA ARG A 452 20.14 -6.91 20.32
C ARG A 452 19.47 -6.97 21.69
N ARG A 453 18.23 -6.50 21.80
CA ARG A 453 17.46 -6.58 23.05
C ARG A 453 17.22 -8.02 23.49
N ALA A 454 16.87 -8.91 22.54
CA ALA A 454 16.70 -10.33 22.83
C ALA A 454 18.00 -10.96 23.35
N MET A 455 19.14 -10.68 22.67
CA MET A 455 20.45 -11.18 23.07
C MET A 455 20.91 -10.63 24.42
N LEU A 456 20.65 -9.35 24.72
CA LEU A 456 20.96 -8.78 26.02
C LEU A 456 20.17 -9.43 27.16
N LEU A 457 18.86 -9.63 26.96
CA LEU A 457 18.00 -10.26 27.97
C LEU A 457 18.31 -11.74 28.18
N SER A 458 18.72 -12.45 27.14
CA SER A 458 19.16 -13.86 27.21
C SER A 458 20.63 -14.03 27.62
N ARG A 459 21.35 -12.95 27.91
CA ARG A 459 22.78 -12.97 28.24
C ARG A 459 23.64 -13.62 27.15
N GLY A 460 23.28 -13.44 25.90
CA GLY A 460 23.97 -13.99 24.74
C GLY A 460 23.50 -15.39 24.32
N ASP A 461 22.47 -15.94 24.95
CA ASP A 461 21.95 -17.23 24.58
C ASP A 461 21.01 -17.13 23.38
N VAL A 462 21.42 -17.69 22.24
CA VAL A 462 20.64 -17.75 21.01
C VAL A 462 19.47 -18.74 21.08
N ALA A 463 19.44 -19.64 22.04
CA ALA A 463 18.36 -20.60 22.22
C ALA A 463 17.02 -19.88 22.50
N VAL A 464 17.04 -18.64 22.99
CA VAL A 464 15.86 -17.80 23.24
C VAL A 464 14.92 -17.71 22.04
N PHE A 465 15.43 -17.76 20.82
CA PHE A 465 14.61 -17.70 19.60
C PHE A 465 13.83 -18.99 19.32
N ILE A 466 14.29 -20.11 19.86
CA ILE A 466 13.67 -21.44 19.68
C ILE A 466 12.87 -21.82 20.93
N GLU A 467 13.30 -21.41 22.12
CA GLU A 467 12.64 -21.71 23.39
C GLU A 467 11.32 -20.94 23.57
N ARG A 468 11.23 -19.72 23.00
CA ARG A 468 9.97 -18.97 23.02
C ARG A 468 9.02 -19.48 21.96
N PRO A 469 7.81 -19.98 22.34
CA PRO A 469 6.88 -20.64 21.40
C PRO A 469 6.48 -19.76 20.20
N ILE A 470 6.23 -18.47 20.44
CA ILE A 470 5.84 -17.52 19.40
C ILE A 470 6.99 -17.34 18.41
N SER A 471 8.19 -17.05 18.91
CA SER A 471 9.39 -16.85 18.09
C SER A 471 9.71 -18.13 17.27
N ALA A 472 9.72 -19.29 17.91
CA ALA A 472 9.98 -20.57 17.25
C ALA A 472 8.96 -20.85 16.13
N THR A 473 7.68 -20.59 16.38
CA THR A 473 6.63 -20.76 15.37
C THR A 473 6.83 -19.83 14.19
N LEU A 474 7.12 -18.53 14.44
CA LEU A 474 7.36 -17.54 13.39
C LEU A 474 8.58 -17.90 12.55
N LEU A 475 9.69 -18.35 13.18
CA LEU A 475 10.89 -18.81 12.48
C LEU A 475 10.64 -20.09 11.67
N ALA A 476 9.87 -21.04 12.20
CA ALA A 476 9.49 -22.23 11.46
C ALA A 476 8.66 -21.88 10.22
N VAL A 477 7.67 -20.99 10.35
CA VAL A 477 6.88 -20.49 9.21
C VAL A 477 7.78 -19.77 8.20
N ALA A 478 8.71 -18.94 8.66
CA ALA A 478 9.68 -18.25 7.81
C ALA A 478 10.54 -19.24 7.00
N ALA A 479 11.09 -20.26 7.67
CA ALA A 479 11.92 -21.30 7.05
C ALA A 479 11.10 -22.14 6.03
N VAL A 480 9.88 -22.53 6.37
CA VAL A 480 8.99 -23.26 5.47
C VAL A 480 8.62 -22.42 4.25
N THR A 481 8.29 -21.14 4.45
CA THR A 481 7.94 -20.22 3.37
C THR A 481 9.10 -20.02 2.39
N LEU A 482 10.31 -19.81 2.92
CA LEU A 482 11.52 -19.67 2.11
C LEU A 482 11.87 -20.99 1.40
N GLY A 483 11.83 -22.12 2.13
CA GLY A 483 12.12 -23.44 1.60
C GLY A 483 11.14 -23.86 0.50
N ALA A 484 9.86 -23.60 0.68
CA ALA A 484 8.83 -23.90 -0.32
C ALA A 484 9.08 -23.15 -1.64
N MET A 485 9.53 -21.90 -1.59
CA MET A 485 9.82 -21.11 -2.79
C MET A 485 11.16 -21.45 -3.48
N LEU A 486 12.05 -22.15 -2.80
CA LEU A 486 13.27 -22.67 -3.41
C LEU A 486 13.01 -23.97 -4.20
N LEU A 487 11.85 -24.65 -3.99
CA LEU A 487 11.47 -25.83 -4.73
C LEU A 487 11.10 -25.50 -6.18
N PRO A 488 11.70 -26.17 -7.18
CA PRO A 488 11.52 -25.84 -8.60
C PRO A 488 10.07 -25.88 -9.09
N GLY A 489 9.25 -26.78 -8.55
CA GLY A 489 7.84 -26.94 -8.93
C GLY A 489 6.95 -25.76 -8.53
N LEU A 490 7.16 -25.19 -7.34
CA LEU A 490 6.39 -24.05 -6.86
C LEU A 490 6.86 -22.76 -7.51
N ARG A 491 8.16 -22.64 -7.82
CA ARG A 491 8.74 -21.53 -8.57
C ARG A 491 8.18 -21.44 -9.99
N ALA A 492 8.11 -22.56 -10.70
CA ALA A 492 7.52 -22.64 -12.03
C ALA A 492 6.01 -22.30 -12.03
N GLY A 493 5.30 -22.66 -10.96
CA GLY A 493 3.90 -22.29 -10.76
C GLY A 493 3.69 -20.79 -10.59
N LYS A 494 4.56 -20.11 -9.82
CA LYS A 494 4.54 -18.65 -9.64
C LYS A 494 4.86 -17.94 -10.96
N ASP A 495 5.92 -18.35 -11.65
CA ASP A 495 6.34 -17.75 -12.92
C ASP A 495 5.25 -17.91 -14.00
N LYS A 496 4.52 -19.03 -14.00
CA LYS A 496 3.37 -19.25 -14.88
C LYS A 496 2.17 -18.38 -14.53
N ALA A 497 1.85 -18.24 -13.26
CA ALA A 497 0.74 -17.41 -12.78
C ALA A 497 0.96 -15.90 -13.00
N LEU A 498 2.22 -15.48 -13.11
CA LEU A 498 2.60 -14.09 -13.43
C LEU A 498 2.73 -13.83 -14.95
N ALA A 499 2.82 -14.89 -15.77
CA ALA A 499 2.93 -14.79 -17.22
C ALA A 499 1.58 -14.92 -17.95
N GLU A 500 0.56 -15.49 -17.30
CA GLU A 500 -0.84 -15.55 -17.73
C GLU A 500 -1.64 -14.33 -17.26
#